data_4fb94ac746569ad7317b48eeb749ced5
#
_entry.id   4fb94ac746569ad7317b48eeb749ced5
#
_cell.length_a   1.000
_cell.length_b   1.000
_cell.length_c   1.000
_cell.angle_alpha   90.00
_cell.angle_beta   90.00
_cell.angle_gamma   90.00
#
_symmetry.space_group_name_H-M   'P 1'
#
loop_
_entity.id
_entity.type
_entity.pdbx_description
1 polymer ?
#
loop_
_entity_poly.entity_id
_entity_poly.type
_entity_poly.pdbx_seq_one_letter_code
_entity_poly.pdbx_strand_id
1 'polypeptide(L)'
;LYERYCFQRTALARQFPFMMSNDVWKGGGRLQPNDEVGDVLKHGTLGIGFIGGHNAMVAIYGEGHATSKEAWQTLYDAVTVMNRVVEEYKAKYGLNYSVLATPAEGLSGRFTRMDRKRYGEIPGVTDRDYYVNSFHVDVREPVSIVEKIRLEAPFHAITRGGHITYVELDGEARKNPVAILKIVKVM
;
A
#
# COMPACT_ATOMS: atom_id res chain seq x y z
N LEU A 1 -14.84 -5.80 2.57
CA LEU A 1 -14.97 -4.33 2.54
C LEU A 1 -16.40 -3.88 2.27
N TYR A 2 -17.10 -4.47 1.30
CA TYR A 2 -18.49 -4.12 1.01
C TYR A 2 -19.42 -4.33 2.20
N GLU A 3 -19.37 -5.48 2.86
CA GLU A 3 -20.12 -5.78 4.08
C GLU A 3 -19.83 -4.76 5.19
N ARG A 4 -18.56 -4.40 5.36
CA ARG A 4 -18.17 -3.36 6.31
C ARG A 4 -18.78 -2.00 5.96
N TYR A 5 -18.79 -1.62 4.68
CA TYR A 5 -19.45 -0.41 4.22
C TYR A 5 -20.95 -0.45 4.54
N CYS A 6 -21.63 -1.56 4.21
CA CYS A 6 -23.05 -1.75 4.51
C CYS A 6 -23.36 -1.63 6.01
N PHE A 7 -22.50 -2.18 6.85
CA PHE A 7 -22.62 -2.03 8.30
C PHE A 7 -22.38 -0.59 8.77
N GLN A 8 -21.30 0.04 8.30
CA GLN A 8 -20.92 1.38 8.75
C GLN A 8 -21.92 2.45 8.34
N ARG A 9 -22.58 2.32 7.19
CA ARG A 9 -23.56 3.31 6.72
C ARG A 9 -24.80 3.43 7.61
N THR A 10 -25.11 2.44 8.43
CA THR A 10 -26.23 2.45 9.39
C THR A 10 -25.87 3.12 10.72
N ALA A 11 -24.61 3.52 10.90
CA ALA A 11 -24.19 4.26 12.09
C ALA A 11 -24.84 5.66 12.12
N LEU A 12 -25.09 6.18 13.33
CA LEU A 12 -25.75 7.49 13.50
C LEU A 12 -24.73 8.64 13.46
N ALA A 13 -25.12 9.75 12.88
CA ALA A 13 -24.26 10.94 12.73
C ALA A 13 -23.69 11.42 14.09
N ARG A 14 -24.45 11.31 15.17
CA ARG A 14 -23.97 11.64 16.54
C ARG A 14 -22.78 10.82 17.03
N GLN A 15 -22.50 9.67 16.41
CA GLN A 15 -21.33 8.85 16.75
C GLN A 15 -20.02 9.43 16.18
N PHE A 16 -20.13 10.38 15.24
CA PHE A 16 -19.02 11.00 14.54
C PHE A 16 -19.09 12.54 14.58
N PRO A 17 -19.17 13.14 15.79
CA PRO A 17 -19.47 14.57 15.93
C PRO A 17 -18.44 15.45 15.21
N PHE A 18 -17.14 15.11 15.28
CA PHE A 18 -16.09 15.85 14.61
C PHE A 18 -16.26 15.83 13.08
N MET A 19 -16.54 14.65 12.51
CA MET A 19 -16.69 14.48 11.07
C MET A 19 -17.90 15.26 10.54
N MET A 20 -18.98 15.31 11.32
CA MET A 20 -20.21 16.02 10.97
C MET A 20 -20.08 17.53 11.13
N SER A 21 -19.60 18.00 12.30
CA SER A 21 -19.52 19.44 12.59
C SER A 21 -18.55 20.21 11.70
N ASN A 22 -17.52 19.52 11.17
CA ASN A 22 -16.52 20.11 10.29
C ASN A 22 -16.72 19.73 8.80
N ASP A 23 -17.81 19.06 8.46
CA ASP A 23 -18.12 18.57 7.10
C ASP A 23 -16.96 17.77 6.47
N VAL A 24 -16.18 17.06 7.30
CA VAL A 24 -15.03 16.26 6.84
C VAL A 24 -15.48 15.16 5.89
N TRP A 25 -16.60 14.53 6.19
CA TRP A 25 -17.31 13.70 5.23
C TRP A 25 -18.28 14.57 4.45
N LYS A 26 -18.00 14.76 3.19
CA LYS A 26 -18.74 15.67 2.31
C LYS A 26 -20.26 15.48 2.43
N GLY A 27 -20.93 16.52 2.86
CA GLY A 27 -22.38 16.53 3.13
C GLY A 27 -22.78 16.09 4.54
N GLY A 28 -21.82 15.69 5.38
CA GLY A 28 -22.07 15.27 6.77
C GLY A 28 -22.63 16.38 7.65
N GLY A 29 -22.23 17.63 7.42
CA GLY A 29 -22.71 18.79 8.16
C GLY A 29 -24.22 19.07 8.02
N ARG A 30 -24.91 18.40 7.08
CA ARG A 30 -26.35 18.50 6.89
C ARG A 30 -27.15 17.47 7.69
N LEU A 31 -26.48 16.45 8.21
CA LEU A 31 -27.11 15.36 8.94
C LEU A 31 -27.51 15.80 10.35
N GLN A 32 -28.69 15.37 10.76
CA GLN A 32 -29.12 15.50 12.14
C GLN A 32 -28.50 14.42 13.02
N PRO A 33 -28.37 14.60 14.34
CA PRO A 33 -27.68 13.64 15.21
C PRO A 33 -28.18 12.19 15.13
N ASN A 34 -29.45 11.98 14.83
CA ASN A 34 -30.10 10.67 14.75
C ASN A 34 -30.21 10.13 13.30
N ASP A 35 -29.74 10.89 12.32
CA ASP A 35 -29.67 10.38 10.94
C ASP A 35 -28.58 9.33 10.79
N GLU A 36 -28.81 8.33 9.94
CA GLU A 36 -27.74 7.42 9.52
C GLU A 36 -26.73 8.18 8.67
N VAL A 37 -25.42 7.87 8.84
CA VAL A 37 -24.37 8.49 8.04
C VAL A 37 -24.49 8.14 6.55
N GLY A 38 -25.03 6.96 6.24
CA GLY A 38 -25.53 6.62 4.92
C GLY A 38 -24.56 6.98 3.78
N ASP A 39 -25.07 7.82 2.90
CA ASP A 39 -24.37 8.18 1.66
C ASP A 39 -23.16 9.10 1.81
N VAL A 40 -22.95 9.74 2.96
CA VAL A 40 -21.73 10.54 3.16
C VAL A 40 -20.46 9.65 3.18
N LEU A 41 -20.59 8.37 3.55
CA LEU A 41 -19.51 7.40 3.47
C LEU A 41 -19.16 6.97 2.03
N LYS A 42 -20.06 7.18 1.07
CA LYS A 42 -19.86 6.81 -0.34
C LYS A 42 -18.68 7.52 -0.97
N HIS A 43 -18.29 8.67 -0.44
CA HIS A 43 -17.12 9.43 -0.92
C HIS A 43 -15.79 8.91 -0.36
N GLY A 44 -15.81 8.02 0.64
CA GLY A 44 -14.61 7.38 1.17
C GLY A 44 -14.03 6.37 0.21
N THR A 45 -12.74 6.06 0.41
CA THR A 45 -12.04 5.05 -0.39
C THR A 45 -11.98 3.72 0.37
N LEU A 46 -12.33 2.65 -0.31
CA LEU A 46 -12.17 1.27 0.15
C LEU A 46 -10.83 0.76 -0.35
N GLY A 47 -9.76 1.08 0.38
CA GLY A 47 -8.39 0.74 0.01
C GLY A 47 -8.04 -0.71 0.33
N ILE A 48 -7.38 -1.38 -0.62
CA ILE A 48 -6.78 -2.70 -0.46
C ILE A 48 -5.27 -2.53 -0.51
N GLY A 49 -4.63 -2.62 0.65
CA GLY A 49 -3.17 -2.55 0.78
C GLY A 49 -2.55 -3.94 0.85
N PHE A 50 -1.27 -4.02 0.52
CA PHE A 50 -0.48 -5.25 0.62
C PHE A 50 0.92 -4.96 1.16
N ILE A 51 1.53 -5.99 1.74
CA ILE A 51 2.85 -5.96 2.37
C ILE A 51 3.61 -7.21 1.91
N GLY A 52 4.93 -7.14 1.85
CA GLY A 52 5.76 -8.32 1.69
C GLY A 52 5.89 -8.80 0.25
N GLY A 53 5.66 -7.96 -0.75
CA GLY A 53 5.84 -8.35 -2.16
C GLY A 53 7.24 -8.92 -2.43
N HIS A 54 8.29 -8.23 -2.01
CA HIS A 54 9.66 -8.74 -2.08
C HIS A 54 9.82 -10.09 -1.37
N ASN A 55 9.35 -10.18 -0.11
CA ASN A 55 9.51 -11.38 0.68
C ASN A 55 8.72 -12.59 0.13
N ALA A 56 7.56 -12.34 -0.49
CA ALA A 56 6.81 -13.37 -1.18
C ALA A 56 7.58 -13.91 -2.39
N MET A 57 8.26 -13.04 -3.15
CA MET A 57 9.11 -13.47 -4.27
C MET A 57 10.30 -14.28 -3.79
N VAL A 58 10.96 -13.87 -2.71
CA VAL A 58 12.04 -14.66 -2.09
C VAL A 58 11.51 -16.04 -1.64
N ALA A 59 10.32 -16.12 -1.08
CA ALA A 59 9.74 -17.40 -0.66
C ALA A 59 9.44 -18.33 -1.84
N ILE A 60 9.08 -17.81 -3.01
CA ILE A 60 8.69 -18.58 -4.19
C ILE A 60 9.90 -18.93 -5.05
N TYR A 61 10.82 -17.99 -5.27
CA TYR A 61 11.92 -18.09 -6.24
C TYR A 61 13.30 -18.20 -5.60
N GLY A 62 13.42 -18.00 -4.29
CA GLY A 62 14.72 -17.93 -3.58
C GLY A 62 15.42 -16.58 -3.72
N GLU A 63 14.88 -15.66 -4.51
CA GLU A 63 15.45 -14.32 -4.76
C GLU A 63 14.35 -13.26 -4.91
N GLY A 64 14.70 -11.99 -4.69
CA GLY A 64 13.76 -10.87 -4.79
C GLY A 64 13.50 -10.42 -6.23
N HIS A 65 12.46 -9.62 -6.41
CA HIS A 65 12.06 -9.09 -7.71
C HIS A 65 13.00 -7.99 -8.27
N ALA A 66 14.02 -7.61 -7.52
CA ALA A 66 15.05 -6.69 -8.02
C ALA A 66 16.11 -7.38 -8.89
N THR A 67 16.37 -8.66 -8.64
CA THR A 67 17.39 -9.45 -9.30
C THR A 67 16.85 -10.51 -10.26
N SER A 68 15.59 -10.92 -10.05
CA SER A 68 14.89 -11.88 -10.88
C SER A 68 13.78 -11.23 -11.71
N LYS A 69 13.90 -11.33 -13.04
CA LYS A 69 12.87 -10.85 -13.96
C LYS A 69 11.57 -11.64 -13.82
N GLU A 70 11.66 -12.93 -13.55
CA GLU A 70 10.50 -13.80 -13.36
C GLU A 70 9.75 -13.43 -12.06
N ALA A 71 10.48 -13.22 -10.97
CA ALA A 71 9.91 -12.74 -9.72
C ALA A 71 9.26 -11.36 -9.88
N TRP A 72 9.90 -10.44 -10.61
CA TRP A 72 9.33 -9.13 -10.91
C TRP A 72 8.02 -9.24 -11.68
N GLN A 73 7.99 -10.07 -12.74
CA GLN A 73 6.79 -10.25 -13.54
C GLN A 73 5.65 -10.86 -12.71
N THR A 74 5.95 -11.87 -11.89
CA THR A 74 4.96 -12.50 -11.01
C THR A 74 4.38 -11.51 -10.00
N LEU A 75 5.20 -10.67 -9.40
CA LEU A 75 4.71 -9.63 -8.48
C LEU A 75 3.84 -8.61 -9.21
N TYR A 76 4.27 -8.16 -10.39
CA TYR A 76 3.51 -7.23 -11.22
C TYR A 76 2.15 -7.79 -11.63
N ASP A 77 2.11 -9.06 -12.06
CA ASP A 77 0.89 -9.76 -12.44
C ASP A 77 -0.06 -9.91 -11.24
N ALA A 78 0.46 -10.25 -10.05
CA ALA A 78 -0.33 -10.34 -8.83
C ALA A 78 -1.01 -9.00 -8.49
N VAL A 79 -0.27 -7.90 -8.53
CA VAL A 79 -0.83 -6.55 -8.27
C VAL A 79 -1.80 -6.14 -9.38
N THR A 80 -1.54 -6.52 -10.63
CA THR A 80 -2.46 -6.30 -11.76
C THR A 80 -3.78 -7.02 -11.55
N VAL A 81 -3.75 -8.26 -11.07
CA VAL A 81 -4.97 -9.01 -10.70
C VAL A 81 -5.74 -8.29 -9.59
N MET A 82 -5.05 -7.81 -8.55
CA MET A 82 -5.68 -7.02 -7.49
C MET A 82 -6.39 -5.78 -8.07
N ASN A 83 -5.72 -5.04 -8.96
CA ASN A 83 -6.28 -3.85 -9.58
C ASN A 83 -7.51 -4.19 -10.47
N ARG A 84 -7.47 -5.28 -11.21
CA ARG A 84 -8.62 -5.77 -12.01
C ARG A 84 -9.83 -6.06 -11.12
N VAL A 85 -9.64 -6.81 -10.04
CA VAL A 85 -10.72 -7.11 -9.08
C VAL A 85 -11.31 -5.84 -8.48
N VAL A 86 -10.47 -4.87 -8.17
CA VAL A 86 -10.89 -3.55 -7.66
C VAL A 86 -11.79 -2.83 -8.68
N GLU A 87 -11.42 -2.81 -9.96
CA GLU A 87 -12.23 -2.17 -11.00
C GLU A 87 -13.58 -2.90 -11.21
N GLU A 88 -13.60 -4.23 -11.13
CA GLU A 88 -14.84 -5.01 -11.15
C GLU A 88 -15.77 -4.65 -9.98
N TYR A 89 -15.21 -4.47 -8.77
CA TYR A 89 -15.96 -4.08 -7.59
C TYR A 89 -16.46 -2.63 -7.64
N LYS A 90 -15.70 -1.71 -8.22
CA LYS A 90 -16.16 -0.35 -8.52
C LYS A 90 -17.40 -0.38 -9.41
N ALA A 91 -17.33 -1.12 -10.51
CA ALA A 91 -18.44 -1.25 -11.45
C ALA A 91 -19.66 -1.89 -10.79
N LYS A 92 -19.47 -2.93 -9.99
CA LYS A 92 -20.53 -3.69 -9.35
C LYS A 92 -21.27 -2.91 -8.26
N TYR A 93 -20.55 -2.17 -7.43
CA TYR A 93 -21.12 -1.55 -6.21
C TYR A 93 -21.22 -0.03 -6.26
N GLY A 94 -20.64 0.62 -7.27
CA GLY A 94 -20.63 2.07 -7.38
C GLY A 94 -19.87 2.78 -6.26
N LEU A 95 -18.89 2.10 -5.64
CA LEU A 95 -18.06 2.60 -4.54
C LEU A 95 -16.62 2.79 -4.99
N ASN A 96 -15.89 3.67 -4.29
CA ASN A 96 -14.52 3.98 -4.64
C ASN A 96 -13.54 2.95 -4.05
N TYR A 97 -13.34 1.83 -4.74
CA TYR A 97 -12.29 0.85 -4.41
C TYR A 97 -10.96 1.24 -5.03
N SER A 98 -9.84 0.94 -4.38
CA SER A 98 -8.51 1.12 -4.98
C SER A 98 -7.46 0.21 -4.37
N VAL A 99 -6.42 -0.11 -5.14
CA VAL A 99 -5.20 -0.75 -4.63
C VAL A 99 -4.27 0.33 -4.10
N LEU A 100 -3.74 0.11 -2.91
CA LEU A 100 -2.84 1.01 -2.19
C LEU A 100 -1.50 0.32 -1.94
N ALA A 101 -0.40 0.95 -2.30
CA ALA A 101 0.93 0.57 -1.84
C ALA A 101 1.09 1.02 -0.39
N THR A 102 0.76 0.13 0.54
CA THR A 102 0.65 0.46 1.97
C THR A 102 2.00 0.73 2.62
N PRO A 103 2.21 1.90 3.25
CA PRO A 103 3.31 2.13 4.19
C PRO A 103 2.94 1.51 5.54
N ALA A 104 3.24 0.23 5.72
CA ALA A 104 2.63 -0.57 6.78
C ALA A 104 3.30 -0.47 8.15
N GLU A 105 4.33 0.35 8.32
CA GLU A 105 5.00 0.63 9.61
C GLU A 105 5.04 -0.57 10.59
N GLY A 106 4.43 -0.44 11.77
CA GLY A 106 4.41 -1.50 12.79
C GLY A 106 3.71 -2.79 12.39
N LEU A 107 2.82 -2.76 11.38
CA LEU A 107 2.11 -3.96 10.92
C LEU A 107 3.04 -4.92 10.17
N SER A 108 4.01 -4.40 9.42
CA SER A 108 5.01 -5.20 8.70
C SER A 108 5.83 -6.09 9.65
N GLY A 109 6.31 -5.52 10.76
CA GLY A 109 7.03 -6.27 11.79
C GLY A 109 6.13 -7.22 12.58
N ARG A 110 4.86 -6.86 12.81
CA ARG A 110 3.90 -7.75 13.47
C ARG A 110 3.67 -9.03 12.64
N PHE A 111 3.47 -8.91 11.35
CA PHE A 111 3.25 -10.06 10.47
C PHE A 111 4.48 -10.96 10.41
N THR A 112 5.68 -10.40 10.28
CA THR A 112 6.92 -11.18 10.29
C THR A 112 7.04 -12.02 11.56
N ARG A 113 6.77 -11.43 12.75
CA ARG A 113 6.80 -12.17 14.01
C ARG A 113 5.74 -13.27 14.09
N MET A 114 4.54 -13.02 13.57
CA MET A 114 3.47 -14.03 13.55
C MET A 114 3.83 -15.20 12.65
N ASP A 115 4.35 -14.92 11.47
CA ASP A 115 4.73 -15.95 10.51
C ASP A 115 5.96 -16.73 10.96
N ARG A 116 6.96 -16.08 11.54
CA ARG A 116 8.09 -16.76 12.18
C ARG A 116 7.62 -17.74 13.27
N LYS A 117 6.66 -17.34 14.10
CA LYS A 117 6.09 -18.22 15.13
C LYS A 117 5.35 -19.41 14.52
N ARG A 118 4.71 -19.23 13.39
CA ARG A 118 3.87 -20.26 12.75
C ARG A 118 4.65 -21.20 11.84
N TYR A 119 5.60 -20.67 11.09
CA TYR A 119 6.30 -21.38 10.02
C TYR A 119 7.79 -21.57 10.28
N GLY A 120 8.30 -21.02 11.36
CA GLY A 120 9.72 -21.04 11.67
C GLY A 120 10.48 -19.91 10.96
N GLU A 121 11.79 -19.98 11.07
CA GLU A 121 12.70 -19.02 10.47
C GLU A 121 13.02 -19.44 9.03
N ILE A 122 12.62 -18.60 8.07
CA ILE A 122 12.81 -18.82 6.64
C ILE A 122 13.76 -17.71 6.15
N PRO A 123 14.96 -18.08 5.61
CA PRO A 123 15.96 -17.12 5.15
C PRO A 123 15.40 -16.11 4.13
N GLY A 124 15.66 -14.83 4.35
CA GLY A 124 15.19 -13.73 3.49
C GLY A 124 13.69 -13.40 3.63
N VAL A 125 12.93 -14.21 4.39
CA VAL A 125 11.48 -14.04 4.57
C VAL A 125 11.15 -13.71 6.02
N THR A 126 11.22 -14.69 6.93
CA THR A 126 10.82 -14.52 8.33
C THR A 126 12.00 -14.32 9.30
N ASP A 127 13.24 -14.45 8.85
CA ASP A 127 14.46 -14.17 9.59
C ASP A 127 14.73 -12.67 9.80
N ARG A 128 13.84 -11.82 9.33
CA ARG A 128 13.92 -10.35 9.35
C ARG A 128 12.97 -9.74 10.38
N ASP A 129 13.22 -8.49 10.75
CA ASP A 129 12.37 -7.78 11.72
C ASP A 129 11.05 -7.30 11.12
N TYR A 130 10.98 -7.14 9.79
CA TYR A 130 9.79 -6.68 9.08
C TYR A 130 9.75 -7.21 7.64
N TYR A 131 8.55 -7.26 7.08
CA TYR A 131 8.35 -7.44 5.65
C TYR A 131 8.51 -6.11 4.91
N VAL A 132 9.07 -6.16 3.72
CA VAL A 132 9.18 -4.99 2.84
C VAL A 132 7.78 -4.50 2.47
N ASN A 133 7.56 -3.19 2.52
CA ASN A 133 6.27 -2.61 2.18
C ASN A 133 5.91 -2.84 0.71
N SER A 134 4.67 -3.22 0.46
CA SER A 134 4.05 -3.34 -0.86
C SER A 134 4.98 -3.99 -1.91
N PHE A 135 5.26 -3.29 -3.02
CA PHE A 135 6.12 -3.71 -4.14
C PHE A 135 7.56 -3.19 -4.03
N HIS A 136 7.92 -2.52 -2.93
CA HIS A 136 9.25 -1.91 -2.85
C HIS A 136 10.38 -2.94 -2.93
N VAL A 137 11.45 -2.53 -3.57
CA VAL A 137 12.72 -3.26 -3.56
C VAL A 137 13.33 -3.16 -2.15
N ASP A 138 13.81 -4.28 -1.60
CA ASP A 138 14.50 -4.29 -0.32
C ASP A 138 15.77 -3.42 -0.40
N VAL A 139 15.99 -2.60 0.61
CA VAL A 139 17.16 -1.69 0.70
C VAL A 139 18.50 -2.40 0.67
N ARG A 140 18.51 -3.70 0.91
CA ARG A 140 19.72 -4.56 0.88
C ARG A 140 20.03 -5.11 -0.50
N GLU A 141 19.12 -4.95 -1.45
CA GLU A 141 19.36 -5.40 -2.82
C GLU A 141 20.45 -4.55 -3.49
N PRO A 142 21.39 -5.19 -4.22
CA PRO A 142 22.54 -4.52 -4.81
C PRO A 142 22.18 -3.78 -6.10
N VAL A 143 21.14 -2.93 -6.05
CA VAL A 143 20.67 -2.14 -7.19
C VAL A 143 20.92 -0.66 -6.99
N SER A 144 21.17 0.07 -8.06
CA SER A 144 21.29 1.52 -8.00
C SER A 144 19.93 2.17 -7.76
N ILE A 145 19.93 3.41 -7.22
CA ILE A 145 18.71 4.22 -7.03
C ILE A 145 17.90 4.32 -8.34
N VAL A 146 18.58 4.55 -9.46
CA VAL A 146 17.94 4.68 -10.78
C VAL A 146 17.26 3.38 -11.19
N GLU A 147 17.90 2.26 -10.95
CA GLU A 147 17.36 0.93 -11.25
C GLU A 147 16.18 0.59 -10.33
N LYS A 148 16.30 0.86 -9.03
CA LYS A 148 15.18 0.74 -8.07
C LYS A 148 13.95 1.52 -8.57
N ILE A 149 14.11 2.80 -8.95
CA ILE A 149 13.01 3.62 -9.46
C ILE A 149 12.40 2.99 -10.72
N ARG A 150 13.21 2.50 -11.65
CA ARG A 150 12.72 1.84 -12.88
C ARG A 150 11.94 0.56 -12.60
N LEU A 151 12.35 -0.22 -11.60
CA LEU A 151 11.68 -1.44 -11.19
C LEU A 151 10.34 -1.16 -10.50
N GLU A 152 10.25 -0.10 -9.71
CA GLU A 152 9.07 0.27 -8.94
C GLU A 152 8.05 1.09 -9.74
N ALA A 153 8.48 1.96 -10.64
CA ALA A 153 7.61 2.89 -11.37
C ALA A 153 6.41 2.24 -12.10
N PRO A 154 6.53 1.06 -12.74
CA PRO A 154 5.36 0.42 -13.38
C PRO A 154 4.23 0.09 -12.41
N PHE A 155 4.52 -0.18 -11.14
CA PHE A 155 3.50 -0.47 -10.12
C PHE A 155 2.65 0.76 -9.78
N HIS A 156 3.17 1.97 -9.97
CA HIS A 156 2.44 3.20 -9.69
C HIS A 156 1.14 3.32 -10.50
N ALA A 157 1.15 2.89 -11.74
CA ALA A 157 -0.02 2.91 -12.61
C ALA A 157 -1.17 2.00 -12.13
N ILE A 158 -0.86 0.95 -11.37
CA ILE A 158 -1.81 -0.06 -10.88
C ILE A 158 -2.08 0.01 -9.37
N THR A 159 -1.42 0.93 -8.65
CA THR A 159 -1.67 1.23 -7.23
C THR A 159 -2.28 2.62 -7.07
N ARG A 160 -3.44 2.84 -7.67
CA ARG A 160 -4.11 4.15 -7.79
C ARG A 160 -4.63 4.72 -6.46
N GLY A 161 -4.71 3.90 -5.41
CA GLY A 161 -5.05 4.33 -4.06
C GLY A 161 -3.97 5.16 -3.38
N GLY A 162 -2.77 5.12 -3.91
CA GLY A 162 -1.59 5.84 -3.47
C GLY A 162 -0.35 4.95 -3.46
N HIS A 163 0.79 5.58 -3.66
CA HIS A 163 2.11 4.96 -3.61
C HIS A 163 3.15 6.02 -3.21
N ILE A 164 4.27 5.56 -2.69
CA ILE A 164 5.41 6.40 -2.32
C ILE A 164 6.65 5.74 -2.90
N THR A 165 7.58 6.52 -3.43
CA THR A 165 8.92 6.06 -3.76
C THR A 165 9.87 6.45 -2.64
N TYR A 166 10.55 5.49 -2.06
CA TYR A 166 11.56 5.69 -1.03
C TYR A 166 12.95 5.65 -1.66
N VAL A 167 13.74 6.67 -1.39
CA VAL A 167 15.16 6.74 -1.74
C VAL A 167 15.94 6.96 -0.47
N GLU A 168 16.65 5.93 -0.03
CA GLU A 168 17.53 6.01 1.13
C GLU A 168 18.83 6.70 0.73
N LEU A 169 19.18 7.74 1.46
CA LEU A 169 20.43 8.50 1.29
C LEU A 169 21.26 8.36 2.56
N ASP A 170 22.58 8.34 2.38
CA ASP A 170 23.51 8.42 3.52
C ASP A 170 23.54 9.82 4.15
N GLY A 171 24.15 9.95 5.32
CA GLY A 171 24.24 11.22 6.06
C GLY A 171 25.01 12.34 5.34
N GLU A 172 25.74 12.01 4.29
CA GLU A 172 26.53 12.95 3.49
C GLU A 172 25.75 13.57 2.31
N ALA A 173 24.54 13.07 2.03
CA ALA A 173 23.70 13.56 0.93
C ALA A 173 23.46 15.07 0.98
N ARG A 174 23.30 15.64 2.19
CA ARG A 174 23.16 17.09 2.40
C ARG A 174 24.35 17.91 1.91
N LYS A 175 25.53 17.29 1.79
CA LYS A 175 26.75 17.92 1.27
C LYS A 175 26.83 17.90 -0.25
N ASN A 176 25.92 17.20 -0.90
CA ASN A 176 25.90 17.05 -2.37
C ASN A 176 24.50 17.32 -2.96
N PRO A 177 24.02 18.57 -2.96
CA PRO A 177 22.70 18.90 -3.48
C PRO A 177 22.54 18.60 -4.97
N VAL A 178 23.63 18.58 -5.74
CA VAL A 178 23.60 18.21 -7.16
C VAL A 178 23.23 16.75 -7.36
N ALA A 179 23.70 15.85 -6.50
CA ALA A 179 23.30 14.44 -6.53
C ALA A 179 21.80 14.29 -6.23
N ILE A 180 21.28 15.02 -5.23
CA ILE A 180 19.84 15.02 -4.91
C ILE A 180 19.02 15.49 -6.12
N LEU A 181 19.43 16.60 -6.77
CA LEU A 181 18.75 17.08 -7.98
C LEU A 181 18.75 16.07 -9.13
N LYS A 182 19.83 15.29 -9.29
CA LYS A 182 19.88 14.20 -10.30
C LYS A 182 18.87 13.11 -9.99
N ILE A 183 18.73 12.73 -8.71
CA ILE A 183 17.74 11.73 -8.28
C ILE A 183 16.34 12.22 -8.57
N VAL A 184 15.99 13.44 -8.15
CA VAL A 184 14.66 14.04 -8.39
C VAL A 184 14.31 14.11 -9.88
N LYS A 185 15.31 14.32 -10.75
CA LYS A 185 15.07 14.32 -12.22
C LYS A 185 14.78 12.95 -12.81
N VAL A 186 15.15 11.88 -12.13
CA VAL A 186 14.90 10.50 -12.55
C VAL A 186 13.53 10.01 -12.05
N MET A 187 13.10 10.51 -10.92
CA MET A 187 11.77 10.23 -10.33
C MET A 187 10.65 10.86 -11.15
#